data_66981db116d8ecf7e7a19c3f7a971d63
#
_entry.id   66981db116d8ecf7e7a19c3f7a971d63
#
_cell.length_a   1.000
_cell.length_b   1.000
_cell.length_c   1.000
_cell.angle_alpha   90.00
_cell.angle_beta   90.00
_cell.angle_gamma   90.00
#
_symmetry.space_group_name_H-M   'P 1'
#
loop_
_entity.id
_entity.type
_entity.pdbx_description
1 polymer ?
#
loop_
_entity_poly.entity_id
_entity_poly.type
_entity_poly.pdbx_seq_one_letter_code
_entity_poly.pdbx_strand_id
1 'polypeptide(L)'
;KSNRTALGIWKAREDVQHGPSVEVPAHLRDAHYQGAQKLGHGAGYDYPHDHPEGWVPQKHLPDEVADRTYYEPSDHGFEQEIRTRMERRTDR
;
A
#
# COMPACT_ATOMS: atom_id res chain seq x y z
N LYS A 1 12.36 -19.71 7.41
CA LYS A 1 10.89 -19.76 7.31
C LYS A 1 10.25 -18.68 8.17
N SER A 2 9.15 -18.14 7.71
CA SER A 2 8.43 -17.08 8.41
C SER A 2 6.93 -17.22 8.14
N ASN A 3 6.13 -16.80 9.12
CA ASN A 3 4.68 -16.73 8.98
C ASN A 3 4.17 -15.30 8.82
N ARG A 4 5.09 -14.35 8.61
CA ARG A 4 4.72 -12.92 8.61
C ARG A 4 3.79 -12.53 7.49
N THR A 5 3.89 -13.16 6.33
CA THR A 5 2.96 -12.94 5.22
C THR A 5 1.54 -13.37 5.61
N ALA A 6 1.39 -14.55 6.22
CA ALA A 6 0.09 -15.02 6.67
C ALA A 6 -0.50 -14.10 7.74
N LEU A 7 0.31 -13.68 8.70
CA LEU A 7 -0.13 -12.73 9.74
C LEU A 7 -0.57 -11.40 9.14
N GLY A 8 0.14 -10.91 8.13
CA GLY A 8 -0.24 -9.68 7.44
C GLY A 8 -1.59 -9.78 6.76
N ILE A 9 -1.83 -10.88 6.06
CA ILE A 9 -3.11 -11.15 5.40
C ILE A 9 -4.26 -11.21 6.42
N TRP A 10 -4.05 -11.90 7.53
CA TRP A 10 -5.07 -12.03 8.58
C TRP A 10 -5.40 -10.69 9.22
N LYS A 11 -4.40 -9.85 9.49
CA LYS A 11 -4.61 -8.49 10.01
C LYS A 11 -5.41 -7.64 9.03
N ALA A 12 -5.06 -7.67 7.75
CA ALA A 12 -5.77 -6.91 6.72
C ALA A 12 -7.22 -7.37 6.60
N ARG A 13 -7.44 -8.69 6.62
CA ARG A 13 -8.78 -9.27 6.56
C ARG A 13 -9.63 -8.86 7.75
N GLU A 14 -9.06 -8.85 8.94
CA GLU A 14 -9.73 -8.40 10.15
C GLU A 14 -10.20 -6.95 10.03
N ASP A 15 -9.35 -6.08 9.49
CA ASP A 15 -9.72 -4.69 9.28
C ASP A 15 -10.81 -4.53 8.24
N VAL A 16 -10.83 -5.34 7.19
CA VAL A 16 -11.89 -5.32 6.19
C VAL A 16 -13.23 -5.74 6.80
N GLN A 17 -13.22 -6.77 7.66
CA GLN A 17 -14.44 -7.33 8.24
C GLN A 17 -14.99 -6.51 9.41
N HIS A 18 -14.12 -5.94 10.23
CA HIS A 18 -14.49 -5.32 11.51
C HIS A 18 -13.99 -3.89 11.68
N GLY A 19 -13.15 -3.42 10.78
CA GLY A 19 -12.61 -2.07 10.84
C GLY A 19 -13.54 -1.03 10.20
N PRO A 20 -13.03 0.21 10.03
CA PRO A 20 -13.82 1.27 9.43
C PRO A 20 -14.16 0.97 7.97
N SER A 21 -15.29 1.52 7.51
CA SER A 21 -15.61 1.49 6.08
C SER A 21 -14.70 2.48 5.37
N VAL A 22 -14.00 2.00 4.32
CA VAL A 22 -13.00 2.79 3.61
C VAL A 22 -13.24 2.76 2.11
N GLU A 23 -12.75 3.78 1.42
CA GLU A 23 -12.80 3.86 -0.02
C GLU A 23 -11.39 3.90 -0.59
N VAL A 24 -11.22 3.36 -1.79
CA VAL A 24 -9.94 3.43 -2.50
C VAL A 24 -9.58 4.91 -2.73
N PRO A 25 -8.35 5.35 -2.40
CA PRO A 25 -7.94 6.73 -2.67
C PRO A 25 -8.17 7.13 -4.11
N ALA A 26 -8.60 8.37 -4.33
CA ALA A 26 -9.03 8.84 -5.65
C ALA A 26 -7.96 8.69 -6.73
N HIS A 27 -6.68 8.92 -6.40
CA HIS A 27 -5.58 8.81 -7.36
C HIS A 27 -5.32 7.36 -7.83
N LEU A 28 -5.82 6.36 -7.07
CA LEU A 28 -5.67 4.95 -7.41
C LEU A 28 -6.89 4.39 -8.14
N ARG A 29 -7.97 5.18 -8.28
CA ARG A 29 -9.19 4.72 -8.96
C ARG A 29 -9.00 4.80 -10.47
N ASP A 30 -9.73 3.93 -11.18
CA ASP A 30 -9.68 3.89 -12.63
C ASP A 30 -10.08 5.24 -13.23
N ALA A 31 -9.22 5.75 -14.13
CA ALA A 31 -9.43 7.01 -14.83
C ALA A 31 -9.92 6.80 -16.29
N HIS A 32 -10.18 5.56 -16.69
CA HIS A 32 -10.46 5.21 -18.09
C HIS A 32 -11.96 5.15 -18.42
N TYR A 33 -12.85 5.45 -17.49
CA TYR A 33 -14.28 5.44 -17.73
C TYR A 33 -14.84 6.85 -17.91
N GLN A 34 -16.01 6.94 -18.54
CA GLN A 34 -16.66 8.22 -18.77
C GLN A 34 -17.07 8.86 -17.43
N GLY A 35 -16.70 10.13 -17.24
CA GLY A 35 -17.00 10.84 -15.99
C GLY A 35 -15.93 10.72 -14.92
N ALA A 36 -14.90 9.89 -15.12
CA ALA A 36 -13.83 9.72 -14.13
C ALA A 36 -13.15 11.03 -13.77
N GLN A 37 -12.88 11.89 -14.75
CA GLN A 37 -12.23 13.19 -14.53
C GLN A 37 -13.05 14.10 -13.63
N LYS A 38 -14.38 14.11 -13.79
CA LYS A 38 -15.28 14.92 -12.98
C LYS A 38 -15.27 14.50 -11.51
N LEU A 39 -15.00 13.21 -11.25
CA LEU A 39 -14.92 12.66 -9.90
C LEU A 39 -13.51 12.75 -9.33
N GLY A 40 -12.53 13.19 -10.12
CA GLY A 40 -11.13 13.26 -9.69
C GLY A 40 -10.44 11.90 -9.61
N HIS A 41 -11.04 10.84 -10.19
CA HIS A 41 -10.45 9.51 -10.16
C HIS A 41 -9.18 9.46 -11.02
N GLY A 42 -8.12 8.91 -10.48
CA GLY A 42 -6.82 8.80 -11.11
C GLY A 42 -5.98 10.07 -11.08
N ALA A 43 -6.52 11.20 -10.59
CA ALA A 43 -5.78 12.45 -10.52
C ALA A 43 -4.64 12.35 -9.49
N GLY A 44 -3.43 12.70 -9.92
CA GLY A 44 -2.26 12.67 -9.03
C GLY A 44 -1.58 11.31 -8.91
N TYR A 45 -2.02 10.31 -9.68
CA TYR A 45 -1.35 9.02 -9.67
C TYR A 45 0.05 9.13 -10.27
N ASP A 46 1.06 8.59 -9.55
CA ASP A 46 2.45 8.55 -9.99
C ASP A 46 2.81 7.11 -10.35
N TYR A 47 3.10 6.87 -11.63
CA TYR A 47 3.34 5.54 -12.15
C TYR A 47 4.72 5.03 -11.74
N PRO A 48 4.82 3.96 -10.92
CA PRO A 48 6.12 3.51 -10.40
C PRO A 48 7.13 3.11 -11.47
N HIS A 49 6.68 2.63 -12.63
CA HIS A 49 7.58 2.21 -13.70
C HIS A 49 8.27 3.39 -14.42
N ASP A 50 7.82 4.63 -14.18
CA ASP A 50 8.50 5.82 -14.67
C ASP A 50 9.72 6.19 -13.81
N HIS A 51 9.94 5.47 -12.72
CA HIS A 51 11.03 5.69 -11.78
C HIS A 51 12.05 4.57 -11.83
N PRO A 52 13.37 4.86 -11.67
CA PRO A 52 14.43 3.86 -11.83
C PRO A 52 14.30 2.63 -10.96
N GLU A 53 13.77 2.76 -9.75
CA GLU A 53 13.63 1.66 -8.81
C GLU A 53 12.30 0.91 -8.92
N GLY A 54 11.40 1.34 -9.83
CA GLY A 54 10.07 0.77 -9.93
C GLY A 54 9.22 1.05 -8.69
N TRP A 55 9.60 2.06 -7.92
CA TRP A 55 8.91 2.46 -6.70
C TRP A 55 8.92 3.97 -6.56
N VAL A 56 7.85 4.52 -6.01
CA VAL A 56 7.69 5.95 -5.77
C VAL A 56 6.96 6.16 -4.44
N PRO A 57 7.37 7.17 -3.64
CA PRO A 57 6.63 7.49 -2.43
C PRO A 57 5.29 8.12 -2.80
N GLN A 58 4.21 7.37 -2.61
CA GLN A 58 2.86 7.88 -2.75
C GLN A 58 1.93 7.13 -1.80
N LYS A 59 0.80 7.72 -1.51
CA LYS A 59 -0.16 7.15 -0.59
C LYS A 59 -0.97 6.06 -1.29
N HIS A 60 -1.05 4.90 -0.67
CA HIS A 60 -1.84 3.77 -1.19
C HIS A 60 -3.01 3.41 -0.27
N LEU A 61 -2.85 3.63 1.04
CA LEU A 61 -3.89 3.29 2.00
C LEU A 61 -4.90 4.43 2.15
N PRO A 62 -6.19 4.10 2.34
CA PRO A 62 -7.18 5.10 2.75
C PRO A 62 -6.77 5.78 4.06
N ASP A 63 -7.22 7.02 4.26
CA ASP A 63 -6.86 7.81 5.45
C ASP A 63 -7.19 7.11 6.76
N GLU A 64 -8.31 6.39 6.80
CA GLU A 64 -8.82 5.73 8.01
C GLU A 64 -7.89 4.62 8.50
N VAL A 65 -7.04 4.08 7.62
CA VAL A 65 -6.10 2.99 7.95
C VAL A 65 -4.66 3.36 7.58
N ALA A 66 -4.38 4.64 7.34
CA ALA A 66 -3.08 5.10 6.86
C ALA A 66 -1.93 4.81 7.83
N ASP A 67 -2.22 4.73 9.13
CA ASP A 67 -1.24 4.45 10.18
C ASP A 67 -1.08 2.95 10.47
N ARG A 68 -1.80 2.08 9.74
CA ARG A 68 -1.76 0.63 9.98
C ARG A 68 -0.63 -0.04 9.21
N THR A 69 0.01 -1.01 9.86
CA THR A 69 1.04 -1.86 9.26
C THR A 69 0.56 -3.30 9.29
N TYR A 70 0.41 -3.90 8.12
CA TYR A 70 -0.09 -5.28 8.02
C TYR A 70 1.05 -6.28 7.89
N TYR A 71 2.04 -6.00 7.07
CA TYR A 71 3.19 -6.88 6.91
C TYR A 71 4.39 -6.35 7.70
N GLU A 72 4.86 -7.15 8.64
CA GLU A 72 6.04 -6.84 9.44
C GLU A 72 7.05 -7.97 9.24
N PRO A 73 8.08 -7.77 8.38
CA PRO A 73 9.06 -8.82 8.13
C PRO A 73 9.83 -9.20 9.38
N SER A 74 10.14 -10.49 9.51
CA SER A 74 10.97 -11.00 10.61
C SER A 74 12.46 -10.75 10.32
N ASP A 75 13.32 -11.26 11.18
CA ASP A 75 14.78 -11.27 10.97
C ASP A 75 15.26 -12.56 10.30
N HIS A 76 14.35 -13.42 9.90
CA HIS A 76 14.69 -14.75 9.38
C HIS A 76 14.86 -14.72 7.86
N GLY A 77 15.95 -15.34 7.38
CA GLY A 77 16.18 -15.53 5.96
C GLY A 77 16.18 -14.23 5.17
N PHE A 78 15.55 -14.25 4.02
CA PHE A 78 15.48 -13.11 3.11
C PHE A 78 14.69 -11.92 3.67
N GLU A 79 13.87 -12.14 4.70
CA GLU A 79 13.10 -11.04 5.29
C GLU A 79 13.97 -9.97 5.94
N GLN A 80 15.22 -10.27 6.29
CA GLN A 80 16.15 -9.23 6.75
C GLN A 80 16.39 -8.19 5.65
N GLU A 81 16.57 -8.63 4.41
CA GLU A 81 16.73 -7.73 3.27
C GLU A 81 15.46 -6.97 2.95
N ILE A 82 14.31 -7.63 3.05
CA ILE A 82 13.02 -6.99 2.83
C ILE A 82 12.83 -5.87 3.85
N ARG A 83 13.13 -6.12 5.12
CA ARG A 83 13.03 -5.11 6.16
C ARG A 83 13.91 -3.90 5.85
N THR A 84 15.17 -4.14 5.48
CA THR A 84 16.10 -3.07 5.14
C THR A 84 15.59 -2.22 3.98
N ARG A 85 15.04 -2.85 2.95
CA ARG A 85 14.46 -2.15 1.80
C ARG A 85 13.26 -1.31 2.20
N MET A 86 12.38 -1.85 3.04
CA MET A 86 11.20 -1.13 3.52
C MET A 86 11.58 0.09 4.35
N GLU A 87 12.53 -0.06 5.27
CA GLU A 87 13.04 1.04 6.09
C GLU A 87 13.63 2.15 5.22
N ARG A 88 14.43 1.78 4.22
CA ARG A 88 15.03 2.74 3.30
C ARG A 88 13.98 3.52 2.50
N ARG A 89 12.89 2.87 2.11
CA ARG A 89 11.78 3.51 1.40
C ARG A 89 10.98 4.44 2.30
N THR A 90 10.82 4.07 3.57
CA THR A 90 10.10 4.88 4.56
C THR A 90 10.85 6.18 4.87
N ASP A 91 12.18 6.15 4.88
CA ASP A 91 13.02 7.30 5.21
C ASP A 91 13.12 8.34 4.07
N ARG A 92 12.48 8.09 2.94
CA ARG A 92 12.52 9.01 1.78
C ARG A 92 11.39 10.02 1.77
#